data_34f26220538cede2c42f90213b734dcc
#
_entry.id   34f26220538cede2c42f90213b734dcc
#
_cell.length_a   1.000
_cell.length_b   1.000
_cell.length_c   1.000
_cell.angle_alpha   90.00
_cell.angle_beta   90.00
_cell.angle_gamma   90.00
#
_symmetry.space_group_name_H-M   'P 1'
#
loop_
_entity.id
_entity.type
_entity.pdbx_description
1 polymer ?
#
loop_
_entity_poly.entity_id
_entity_poly.type
_entity_poly.pdbx_seq_one_letter_code
_entity_poly.pdbx_strand_id
1 'polypeptide(L)'
;LLLLGQQILGVVEVPESFSSIPSVMIDIVMAATVFGVTINRKKIGSYLDYSCMTMTSYGMQLGLGVFLGWLLQKVWPGLPDGWGVMGVFSFHGGHGTAAAAGAAFEKLGIEGNMAVGMVLSTLGLIVAMLVGMIMVNFGIRKGWGTYVKEPKKQPDYFYGGVLPEEKRSEERRV
;
A
#
# COMPACT_ATOMS: atom_id res chain seq x y z
N LEU A 1 -14.36 -8.43 -13.76
CA LEU A 1 -15.08 -9.36 -14.66
C LEU A 1 -15.99 -10.28 -13.86
N LEU A 2 -15.53 -10.97 -12.79
CA LEU A 2 -16.37 -11.85 -11.96
C LEU A 2 -17.52 -11.11 -11.27
N LEU A 3 -17.24 -9.92 -10.68
CA LEU A 3 -18.27 -9.09 -10.05
C LEU A 3 -19.30 -8.56 -11.04
N LEU A 4 -18.87 -8.21 -12.26
CA LEU A 4 -19.77 -7.84 -13.35
C LEU A 4 -20.62 -9.03 -13.78
N GLY A 5 -20.04 -10.22 -13.86
CA GLY A 5 -20.77 -11.45 -14.17
C GLY A 5 -21.84 -11.79 -13.14
N GLN A 6 -21.56 -11.57 -11.85
CA GLN A 6 -22.51 -11.83 -10.78
C GLN A 6 -23.63 -10.78 -10.70
N GLN A 7 -23.28 -9.49 -10.75
CA GLN A 7 -24.25 -8.41 -10.56
C GLN A 7 -25.10 -8.09 -11.80
N ILE A 8 -24.55 -8.28 -13.01
CA ILE A 8 -25.23 -7.89 -14.25
C ILE A 8 -25.84 -9.10 -14.96
N LEU A 9 -25.15 -10.22 -14.98
CA LEU A 9 -25.58 -11.40 -15.75
C LEU A 9 -26.20 -12.49 -14.89
N GLY A 10 -26.00 -12.48 -13.57
CA GLY A 10 -26.53 -13.50 -12.66
C GLY A 10 -26.05 -14.94 -12.94
N VAL A 11 -25.00 -15.07 -13.77
CA VAL A 11 -24.55 -16.38 -14.32
C VAL A 11 -23.54 -17.09 -13.41
N VAL A 12 -22.86 -16.33 -12.54
CA VAL A 12 -21.78 -16.90 -11.71
C VAL A 12 -22.08 -16.60 -10.25
N GLU A 13 -22.39 -17.60 -9.47
CA GLU A 13 -22.40 -17.54 -8.02
C GLU A 13 -20.96 -17.62 -7.51
N VAL A 14 -20.48 -16.55 -6.90
CA VAL A 14 -19.15 -16.52 -6.26
C VAL A 14 -19.28 -17.14 -4.87
N PRO A 15 -18.64 -18.26 -4.58
CA PRO A 15 -18.69 -18.90 -3.25
C PRO A 15 -18.22 -17.91 -2.16
N GLU A 16 -18.85 -17.96 -0.99
CA GLU A 16 -18.47 -17.11 0.17
C GLU A 16 -17.00 -17.27 0.57
N SER A 17 -16.42 -18.45 0.31
CA SER A 17 -14.99 -18.71 0.53
C SER A 17 -14.06 -17.73 -0.21
N PHE A 18 -14.50 -17.13 -1.31
CA PHE A 18 -13.70 -16.16 -2.05
C PHE A 18 -13.47 -14.85 -1.26
N SER A 19 -14.36 -14.51 -0.35
CA SER A 19 -14.21 -13.32 0.49
C SER A 19 -13.06 -13.46 1.52
N SER A 20 -12.72 -14.68 1.91
CA SER A 20 -11.63 -14.96 2.85
C SER A 20 -10.25 -15.13 2.19
N ILE A 21 -10.19 -15.36 0.87
CA ILE A 21 -8.93 -15.56 0.14
C ILE A 21 -7.95 -14.38 0.31
N PRO A 22 -8.35 -13.10 0.19
CA PRO A 22 -7.44 -11.98 0.37
C PRO A 22 -6.77 -11.97 1.74
N SER A 23 -7.50 -12.28 2.80
CA SER A 23 -6.97 -12.35 4.16
C SER A 23 -5.90 -13.43 4.30
N VAL A 24 -6.21 -14.65 3.84
CA VAL A 24 -5.26 -15.78 3.89
C VAL A 24 -4.01 -15.52 3.04
N MET A 25 -4.18 -14.91 1.85
CA MET A 25 -3.05 -14.57 0.99
C MET A 25 -2.15 -13.52 1.61
N ILE A 26 -2.71 -12.53 2.30
CA ILE A 26 -1.92 -11.52 3.03
C ILE A 26 -1.10 -12.18 4.14
N ASP A 27 -1.70 -13.08 4.91
CA ASP A 27 -1.00 -13.79 5.98
C ASP A 27 0.18 -14.60 5.44
N ILE A 28 -0.01 -15.30 4.32
CA ILE A 28 1.05 -16.06 3.64
C ILE A 28 2.16 -15.13 3.13
N VAL A 29 1.80 -14.02 2.47
CA VAL A 29 2.78 -13.04 1.96
C VAL A 29 3.57 -12.41 3.10
N MET A 30 2.90 -12.02 4.18
CA MET A 30 3.56 -11.43 5.37
C MET A 30 4.50 -12.44 6.02
N ALA A 31 4.10 -13.69 6.17
CA ALA A 31 4.97 -14.74 6.67
C ALA A 31 6.18 -14.96 5.74
N ALA A 32 5.96 -15.02 4.43
CA ALA A 32 7.00 -15.25 3.43
C ALA A 32 8.04 -14.11 3.38
N THR A 33 7.65 -12.85 3.61
CA THR A 33 8.58 -11.71 3.61
C THR A 33 9.64 -11.81 4.71
N VAL A 34 9.33 -12.47 5.81
CA VAL A 34 10.28 -12.63 6.94
C VAL A 34 11.38 -13.65 6.61
N PHE A 35 11.08 -14.68 5.82
CA PHE A 35 12.03 -15.77 5.54
C PHE A 35 13.20 -15.39 4.62
N GLY A 36 13.08 -14.32 3.83
CA GLY A 36 14.11 -13.90 2.87
C GLY A 36 15.03 -12.78 3.36
N VAL A 37 14.81 -12.26 4.57
CA VAL A 37 15.54 -11.08 5.05
C VAL A 37 16.85 -11.45 5.73
N THR A 38 17.97 -11.16 5.07
CA THR A 38 19.30 -11.22 5.70
C THR A 38 19.59 -9.90 6.42
N ILE A 39 19.65 -9.93 7.73
CA ILE A 39 19.94 -8.74 8.55
C ILE A 39 21.43 -8.44 8.53
N ASN A 40 21.83 -7.37 7.85
CA ASN A 40 23.20 -6.88 7.88
C ASN A 40 23.40 -5.93 9.07
N ARG A 41 24.12 -6.38 10.10
CA ARG A 41 24.36 -5.60 11.32
C ARG A 41 25.05 -4.25 11.08
N LYS A 42 25.83 -4.11 9.99
CA LYS A 42 26.50 -2.85 9.63
C LYS A 42 25.53 -1.78 9.12
N LYS A 43 24.32 -2.17 8.70
CA LYS A 43 23.29 -1.26 8.16
C LYS A 43 22.14 -1.03 9.14
N ILE A 44 22.27 -1.43 10.41
CA ILE A 44 21.20 -1.29 11.41
C ILE A 44 20.75 0.18 11.54
N GLY A 45 21.68 1.14 11.50
CA GLY A 45 21.32 2.57 11.54
C GLY A 45 20.34 2.98 10.43
N SER A 46 20.62 2.58 9.18
CA SER A 46 19.74 2.89 8.05
C SER A 46 18.37 2.18 8.18
N TYR A 47 18.33 0.99 8.75
CA TYR A 47 17.05 0.29 9.00
C TYR A 47 16.24 0.99 10.10
N LEU A 48 16.90 1.49 11.14
CA LEU A 48 16.26 2.25 12.21
C LEU A 48 15.68 3.56 11.68
N ASP A 49 16.43 4.31 10.87
CA ASP A 49 15.97 5.55 10.26
C ASP A 49 14.72 5.32 9.41
N TYR A 50 14.75 4.28 8.55
CA TYR A 50 13.61 3.92 7.73
C TYR A 50 12.40 3.49 8.58
N SER A 51 12.63 2.69 9.62
CA SER A 51 11.58 2.24 10.53
C SER A 51 10.96 3.39 11.30
N CYS A 52 11.77 4.33 11.81
CA CYS A 52 11.28 5.52 12.48
C CYS A 52 10.44 6.40 11.56
N MET A 53 10.90 6.61 10.32
CA MET A 53 10.16 7.37 9.31
C MET A 53 8.80 6.70 9.01
N THR A 54 8.80 5.39 8.83
CA THR A 54 7.58 4.62 8.55
C THR A 54 6.61 4.68 9.73
N MET A 55 7.09 4.45 10.96
CA MET A 55 6.25 4.52 12.16
C MET A 55 5.68 5.92 12.38
N THR A 56 6.47 6.96 12.14
CA THR A 56 5.99 8.35 12.21
C THR A 56 4.91 8.62 11.17
N SER A 57 5.09 8.14 9.94
CA SER A 57 4.11 8.24 8.87
C SER A 57 2.80 7.54 9.23
N TYR A 58 2.87 6.32 9.77
CA TYR A 58 1.69 5.58 10.24
C TYR A 58 0.96 6.32 11.36
N GLY A 59 1.71 6.77 12.38
CA GLY A 59 1.12 7.50 13.52
C GLY A 59 0.47 8.81 13.09
N MET A 60 1.10 9.53 12.17
CA MET A 60 0.57 10.78 11.62
C MET A 60 -0.70 10.54 10.79
N GLN A 61 -0.71 9.52 9.94
CA GLN A 61 -1.89 9.16 9.16
C GLN A 61 -3.05 8.69 10.06
N LEU A 62 -2.75 7.89 11.10
CA LEU A 62 -3.76 7.46 12.06
C LEU A 62 -4.36 8.67 12.79
N GLY A 63 -3.52 9.55 13.32
CA GLY A 63 -3.97 10.76 14.03
C GLY A 63 -4.81 11.68 13.15
N LEU A 64 -4.34 11.97 11.94
CA LEU A 64 -5.09 12.76 10.97
C LEU A 64 -6.37 12.06 10.52
N GLY A 65 -6.32 10.75 10.29
CA GLY A 65 -7.47 9.95 9.90
C GLY A 65 -8.59 9.98 10.95
N VAL A 66 -8.24 9.76 12.21
CA VAL A 66 -9.19 9.84 13.32
C VAL A 66 -9.76 11.26 13.48
N PHE A 67 -8.90 12.27 13.41
CA PHE A 67 -9.31 13.66 13.51
C PHE A 67 -10.25 14.07 12.36
N LEU A 68 -9.88 13.78 11.14
CA LEU A 68 -10.71 14.04 9.96
C LEU A 68 -11.99 13.20 9.99
N GLY A 69 -11.89 11.96 10.46
CA GLY A 69 -13.03 11.08 10.66
C GLY A 69 -14.07 11.70 11.56
N TRP A 70 -13.66 12.16 12.74
CA TRP A 70 -14.52 12.83 13.68
C TRP A 70 -15.10 14.16 13.13
N LEU A 71 -14.30 14.93 12.40
CA LEU A 71 -14.73 16.21 11.81
C LEU A 71 -15.77 15.99 10.71
N LEU A 72 -15.49 15.05 9.79
CA LEU A 72 -16.37 14.80 8.64
C LEU A 72 -17.66 14.09 9.02
N GLN A 73 -17.69 13.28 10.07
CA GLN A 73 -18.94 12.71 10.59
C GLN A 73 -19.95 13.77 11.03
N LYS A 74 -19.47 14.96 11.46
CA LYS A 74 -20.37 16.09 11.77
C LYS A 74 -21.04 16.67 10.52
N VAL A 75 -20.39 16.58 9.37
CA VAL A 75 -20.89 17.10 8.08
C VAL A 75 -21.68 16.00 7.35
N TRP A 76 -21.22 14.76 7.45
CA TRP A 76 -21.82 13.58 6.84
C TRP A 76 -22.10 12.48 7.89
N PRO A 77 -23.26 12.54 8.54
CA PRO A 77 -23.62 11.54 9.57
C PRO A 77 -23.78 10.10 9.06
N GLY A 78 -23.85 9.90 7.75
CA GLY A 78 -23.96 8.58 7.11
C GLY A 78 -22.63 7.84 6.93
N LEU A 79 -21.49 8.42 7.34
CA LEU A 79 -20.22 7.73 7.33
C LEU A 79 -20.13 6.70 8.45
N PRO A 80 -19.64 5.48 8.20
CA PRO A 80 -19.53 4.45 9.23
C PRO A 80 -18.55 4.86 10.33
N ASP A 81 -18.80 4.40 11.54
CA ASP A 81 -17.89 4.65 12.66
C ASP A 81 -16.52 4.04 12.38
N GLY A 82 -15.46 4.79 12.71
CA GLY A 82 -14.09 4.35 12.49
C GLY A 82 -13.57 4.46 11.04
N TRP A 83 -14.36 4.99 10.10
CA TRP A 83 -13.93 5.11 8.70
C TRP A 83 -12.60 5.86 8.53
N GLY A 84 -12.31 6.83 9.39
CA GLY A 84 -11.05 7.59 9.34
C GLY A 84 -9.81 6.74 9.58
N VAL A 85 -9.95 5.66 10.36
CA VAL A 85 -8.87 4.68 10.59
C VAL A 85 -8.59 3.86 9.32
N MET A 86 -9.60 3.66 8.49
CA MET A 86 -9.45 2.92 7.24
C MET A 86 -8.45 3.55 6.27
N GLY A 87 -8.21 4.87 6.38
CA GLY A 87 -7.21 5.57 5.57
C GLY A 87 -5.80 4.98 5.72
N VAL A 88 -5.40 4.61 6.93
CA VAL A 88 -4.08 3.99 7.18
C VAL A 88 -3.97 2.65 6.46
N PHE A 89 -4.95 1.78 6.65
CA PHE A 89 -4.96 0.45 6.02
C PHE A 89 -5.03 0.54 4.49
N SER A 90 -5.76 1.53 3.97
CA SER A 90 -5.94 1.73 2.54
C SER A 90 -4.70 2.29 1.85
N PHE A 91 -4.06 3.30 2.43
CA PHE A 91 -2.94 4.00 1.79
C PHE A 91 -1.60 3.26 1.93
N HIS A 92 -1.37 2.56 3.04
CA HIS A 92 -0.15 1.78 3.24
C HIS A 92 -0.23 0.37 2.68
N GLY A 93 -1.33 -0.31 2.90
CA GLY A 93 -1.47 -1.71 2.53
C GLY A 93 -2.33 -1.97 1.30
N GLY A 94 -3.02 -0.94 0.79
CA GLY A 94 -3.86 -1.06 -0.39
C GLY A 94 -5.15 -1.86 -0.16
N HIS A 95 -5.72 -2.37 -1.24
CA HIS A 95 -7.03 -3.04 -1.22
C HIS A 95 -7.08 -4.26 -0.31
N GLY A 96 -6.00 -5.05 -0.24
CA GLY A 96 -5.96 -6.26 0.57
C GLY A 96 -6.08 -5.97 2.07
N THR A 97 -5.26 -5.06 2.58
CA THR A 97 -5.29 -4.68 4.00
C THR A 97 -6.57 -3.91 4.35
N ALA A 98 -7.09 -3.10 3.42
CA ALA A 98 -8.38 -2.44 3.57
C ALA A 98 -9.53 -3.44 3.68
N ALA A 99 -9.53 -4.49 2.86
CA ALA A 99 -10.52 -5.55 2.94
C ALA A 99 -10.42 -6.34 4.26
N ALA A 100 -9.21 -6.70 4.69
CA ALA A 100 -8.99 -7.41 5.94
C ALA A 100 -9.42 -6.58 7.17
N ALA A 101 -9.05 -5.29 7.20
CA ALA A 101 -9.45 -4.38 8.25
C ALA A 101 -10.98 -4.14 8.24
N GLY A 102 -11.58 -3.94 7.06
CA GLY A 102 -13.03 -3.81 6.91
C GLY A 102 -13.79 -5.03 7.44
N ALA A 103 -13.34 -6.24 7.09
CA ALA A 103 -13.91 -7.47 7.63
C ALA A 103 -13.78 -7.60 9.16
N ALA A 104 -12.69 -7.05 9.74
CA ALA A 104 -12.54 -7.00 11.19
C ALA A 104 -13.55 -6.03 11.84
N PHE A 105 -13.79 -4.87 11.23
CA PHE A 105 -14.82 -3.93 11.68
C PHE A 105 -16.23 -4.53 11.61
N GLU A 106 -16.54 -5.24 10.52
CA GLU A 106 -17.86 -5.91 10.38
C GLU A 106 -18.09 -6.97 11.46
N LYS A 107 -17.05 -7.74 11.84
CA LYS A 107 -17.13 -8.68 12.97
C LYS A 107 -17.41 -7.99 14.31
N LEU A 108 -17.06 -6.72 14.44
CA LEU A 108 -17.37 -5.89 15.62
C LEU A 108 -18.75 -5.21 15.51
N GLY A 109 -19.52 -5.50 14.46
CA GLY A 109 -20.83 -4.91 14.22
C GLY A 109 -20.80 -3.50 13.62
N ILE A 110 -19.65 -3.07 13.08
CA ILE A 110 -19.48 -1.76 12.44
C ILE A 110 -19.42 -1.98 10.92
N GLU A 111 -20.57 -1.82 10.28
CA GLU A 111 -20.74 -2.08 8.85
C GLU A 111 -20.25 -0.91 7.97
N GLY A 112 -19.95 -1.20 6.70
CA GLY A 112 -19.60 -0.19 5.67
C GLY A 112 -18.14 0.21 5.59
N ASN A 113 -17.31 -0.13 6.57
CA ASN A 113 -15.88 0.22 6.56
C ASN A 113 -15.11 -0.47 5.44
N MET A 114 -15.50 -1.69 5.05
CA MET A 114 -14.87 -2.39 3.91
C MET A 114 -15.05 -1.58 2.63
N ALA A 115 -16.27 -1.14 2.33
CA ALA A 115 -16.57 -0.36 1.13
C ALA A 115 -15.78 0.96 1.12
N VAL A 116 -15.77 1.68 2.24
CA VAL A 116 -14.98 2.91 2.39
C VAL A 116 -13.49 2.65 2.19
N GLY A 117 -12.95 1.59 2.79
CA GLY A 117 -11.56 1.22 2.64
C GLY A 117 -11.16 0.91 1.19
N MET A 118 -12.02 0.23 0.45
CA MET A 118 -11.79 -0.07 -0.97
C MET A 118 -11.78 1.21 -1.83
N VAL A 119 -12.71 2.13 -1.58
CA VAL A 119 -12.75 3.44 -2.27
C VAL A 119 -11.49 4.25 -1.93
N LEU A 120 -11.11 4.34 -0.66
CA LEU A 120 -9.90 5.05 -0.24
C LEU A 120 -8.63 4.44 -0.85
N SER A 121 -8.54 3.10 -0.95
CA SER A 121 -7.40 2.42 -1.60
C SER A 121 -7.28 2.80 -3.08
N THR A 122 -8.41 2.83 -3.79
CA THR A 122 -8.43 3.24 -5.20
C THR A 122 -8.01 4.70 -5.38
N LEU A 123 -8.58 5.59 -4.58
CA LEU A 123 -8.22 7.01 -4.60
C LEU A 123 -6.75 7.22 -4.22
N GLY A 124 -6.27 6.51 -3.18
CA GLY A 124 -4.89 6.55 -2.75
C GLY A 124 -3.92 6.14 -3.85
N LEU A 125 -4.26 5.08 -4.60
CA LEU A 125 -3.45 4.63 -5.74
C LEU A 125 -3.38 5.68 -6.85
N ILE A 126 -4.51 6.27 -7.22
CA ILE A 126 -4.56 7.33 -8.24
C ILE A 126 -3.72 8.55 -7.79
N VAL A 127 -3.90 9.00 -6.55
CA VAL A 127 -3.14 10.13 -6.00
C VAL A 127 -1.65 9.79 -5.94
N ALA A 128 -1.28 8.59 -5.50
CA ALA A 128 0.12 8.16 -5.44
C ALA A 128 0.77 8.14 -6.83
N MET A 129 0.06 7.69 -7.85
CA MET A 129 0.57 7.69 -9.23
C MET A 129 0.72 9.11 -9.78
N LEU A 130 -0.27 9.97 -9.63
CA LEU A 130 -0.25 11.31 -10.20
C LEU A 130 0.69 12.24 -9.41
N VAL A 131 0.43 12.41 -8.11
CA VAL A 131 1.18 13.34 -7.26
C VAL A 131 2.57 12.78 -6.95
N GLY A 132 2.70 11.48 -6.73
CA GLY A 132 3.98 10.82 -6.48
C GLY A 132 4.95 10.98 -7.64
N MET A 133 4.49 10.79 -8.88
CA MET A 133 5.32 11.02 -10.07
C MET A 133 5.77 12.49 -10.19
N ILE A 134 4.89 13.44 -9.91
CA ILE A 134 5.23 14.87 -9.91
C ILE A 134 6.28 15.15 -8.85
N MET A 135 6.09 14.65 -7.62
CA MET A 135 7.03 14.86 -6.51
C MET A 135 8.41 14.24 -6.78
N VAL A 136 8.45 13.02 -7.31
CA VAL A 136 9.71 12.36 -7.67
C VAL A 136 10.45 13.14 -8.76
N ASN A 137 9.77 13.55 -9.83
CA ASN A 137 10.36 14.35 -10.88
C ASN A 137 10.88 15.70 -10.37
N PHE A 138 10.13 16.33 -9.47
CA PHE A 138 10.57 17.58 -8.84
C PHE A 138 11.81 17.35 -7.96
N GLY A 139 11.83 16.30 -7.14
CA GLY A 139 12.96 15.95 -6.30
C GLY A 139 14.24 15.65 -7.10
N ILE A 140 14.10 14.92 -8.21
CA ILE A 140 15.22 14.64 -9.13
C ILE A 140 15.77 15.95 -9.74
N ARG A 141 14.88 16.84 -10.20
CA ARG A 141 15.29 18.14 -10.77
C ARG A 141 15.99 19.05 -9.74
N LYS A 142 15.62 18.94 -8.47
CA LYS A 142 16.25 19.66 -7.35
C LYS A 142 17.53 18.99 -6.84
N GLY A 143 17.91 17.84 -7.38
CA GLY A 143 19.10 17.10 -6.97
C GLY A 143 18.98 16.41 -5.61
N TRP A 144 17.76 16.18 -5.11
CA TRP A 144 17.51 15.46 -3.85
C TRP A 144 17.72 13.94 -3.98
N GLY A 145 17.75 13.43 -5.22
CA GLY A 145 17.98 12.01 -5.48
C GLY A 145 19.46 11.65 -5.39
N THR A 146 19.81 10.66 -4.56
CA THR A 146 21.19 10.18 -4.42
C THR A 146 21.62 9.34 -5.61
N TYR A 147 20.71 8.56 -6.19
CA TYR A 147 20.99 7.57 -7.23
C TYR A 147 20.63 8.03 -8.65
N VAL A 148 19.68 8.94 -8.80
CA VAL A 148 19.21 9.42 -10.10
C VAL A 148 19.43 10.91 -10.21
N LYS A 149 20.68 11.30 -10.53
CA LYS A 149 21.04 12.72 -10.69
C LYS A 149 20.66 13.29 -12.06
N GLU A 150 20.74 12.47 -13.11
CA GLU A 150 20.42 12.87 -14.49
C GLU A 150 19.74 11.72 -15.24
N PRO A 151 18.41 11.74 -15.41
CA PRO A 151 17.68 10.66 -16.10
C PRO A 151 18.17 10.38 -17.53
N LYS A 152 18.62 11.42 -18.24
CA LYS A 152 19.09 11.32 -19.64
C LYS A 152 20.46 10.64 -19.81
N LYS A 153 21.19 10.39 -18.72
CA LYS A 153 22.51 9.74 -18.74
C LYS A 153 22.49 8.32 -18.16
N GLN A 154 21.30 7.80 -17.83
CA GLN A 154 21.20 6.42 -17.39
C GLN A 154 21.41 5.47 -18.58
N PRO A 155 22.21 4.41 -18.41
CA PRO A 155 22.40 3.42 -19.46
C PRO A 155 21.09 2.75 -19.87
N ASP A 156 20.95 2.35 -21.12
CA ASP A 156 19.72 1.76 -21.68
C ASP A 156 19.20 0.54 -20.89
N TYR A 157 20.09 -0.23 -20.27
CA TYR A 157 19.69 -1.38 -19.44
C TYR A 157 18.89 -0.99 -18.19
N PHE A 158 19.04 0.26 -17.72
CA PHE A 158 18.26 0.76 -16.57
C PHE A 158 16.77 0.88 -16.90
N TYR A 159 16.47 1.26 -18.13
CA TYR A 159 15.08 1.37 -18.63
C TYR A 159 14.48 0.01 -19.03
N GLY A 160 15.31 -0.92 -19.43
CA GLY A 160 14.91 -2.27 -19.82
C GLY A 160 14.68 -3.22 -18.64
N GLY A 161 15.06 -2.83 -17.42
CA GLY A 161 14.95 -3.68 -16.23
C GLY A 161 15.83 -4.93 -16.25
N VAL A 162 16.77 -5.01 -17.21
CA VAL A 162 17.69 -6.14 -17.39
C VAL A 162 19.10 -5.74 -17.00
N LEU A 163 19.63 -6.31 -15.93
CA LEU A 163 21.02 -6.09 -15.52
C LEU A 163 22.00 -6.67 -16.55
N PRO A 164 23.07 -5.94 -16.91
CA PRO A 164 24.15 -6.48 -17.73
C PRO A 164 24.73 -7.76 -17.12
N GLU A 165 25.18 -8.67 -17.96
CA GLU A 165 25.72 -9.98 -17.51
C GLU A 165 26.87 -9.85 -16.51
N GLU A 166 27.71 -8.84 -16.62
CA GLU A 166 28.78 -8.54 -15.67
C GLU A 166 28.28 -8.25 -14.25
N LYS A 167 27.14 -7.58 -14.11
CA LYS A 167 26.54 -7.28 -12.80
C LYS A 167 25.64 -8.40 -12.26
N ARG A 168 25.13 -9.28 -13.12
CA ARG A 168 24.40 -10.48 -12.70
C ARG A 168 25.28 -11.47 -11.92
N SER A 169 26.58 -11.48 -12.20
CA SER A 169 27.51 -12.36 -11.49
C SER A 169 27.86 -11.88 -10.09
N GLU A 170 27.72 -10.60 -9.80
CA GLU A 170 27.94 -10.04 -8.45
C GLU A 170 26.77 -10.30 -7.50
N GLU A 171 25.51 -10.25 -7.99
CA GLU A 171 24.33 -10.57 -7.19
C GLU A 171 24.26 -12.04 -6.74
N ARG A 172 24.85 -12.97 -7.53
CA ARG A 172 24.90 -14.40 -7.16
C ARG A 172 25.93 -14.71 -6.09
N ARG A 173 26.79 -13.76 -5.70
CA ARG A 173 27.87 -13.97 -4.70
C ARG A 173 27.54 -13.35 -3.33
N VAL A 174 26.37 -12.78 -3.14
CA VAL A 174 25.80 -12.29 -1.90
C VAL A 174 24.72 -13.25 -1.45
#